data_e16f9159c0ec50a19ece3725920ba082
#
_entry.id   e16f9159c0ec50a19ece3725920ba082
#
_cell.length_a   1.000
_cell.length_b   1.000
_cell.length_c   1.000
_cell.angle_alpha   90.00
_cell.angle_beta   90.00
_cell.angle_gamma   90.00
#
_symmetry.space_group_name_H-M   'P 1'
#
loop_
_entity.id
_entity.type
_entity.pdbx_description
1 polymer ?
#
loop_
_entity_poly.entity_id
_entity_poly.type
_entity_poly.pdbx_seq_one_letter_code
_entity_poly.pdbx_strand_id
1 'polypeptide(L)'
;MEFLNTDIGSEKRAWVQNMAALHRVETHKLVLIEWQESARLWNSIRAFELTLRNAIDFHYRERLGQNWLIASIERDGVFNTVQCRSTLELIKTASSRIKNPSHSDLVASLTLSFWVRLFEVHQFEACGSTLLEVFTEDRTNLSARRKAYVVRLKKILGLRNRIAHHEWVVYRSGMPKLKITKVCREIDRERLNLLKKHRPPAVGLS
;
A
#
# COMPACT_ATOMS: atom_id res chain seq x y z
N MET A 1 4.57 12.01 -33.27
CA MET A 1 4.23 10.58 -33.47
C MET A 1 5.40 9.61 -33.26
N GLU A 2 6.64 10.07 -33.34
CA GLU A 2 7.85 9.23 -33.09
C GLU A 2 8.01 8.74 -31.65
N PHE A 3 7.58 9.51 -30.65
CA PHE A 3 7.71 9.14 -29.23
C PHE A 3 7.00 7.81 -28.85
N LEU A 4 5.86 7.51 -29.50
CA LEU A 4 5.15 6.24 -29.27
C LEU A 4 5.82 5.03 -29.91
N ASN A 5 6.83 5.25 -30.78
CA ASN A 5 7.49 4.17 -31.51
C ASN A 5 8.62 3.52 -30.74
N THR A 6 9.20 4.19 -29.75
CA THR A 6 10.37 3.71 -29.00
C THR A 6 10.03 3.10 -27.64
N ASP A 7 8.96 3.53 -26.99
CA ASP A 7 8.71 3.20 -25.59
C ASP A 7 7.70 2.05 -25.36
N ILE A 8 7.00 1.59 -26.39
CA ILE A 8 5.95 0.57 -26.25
C ILE A 8 6.26 -0.58 -27.21
N GLY A 9 6.55 -1.78 -26.67
CA GLY A 9 6.77 -2.98 -27.48
C GLY A 9 5.59 -3.29 -28.45
N SER A 10 5.87 -4.00 -29.55
CA SER A 10 4.93 -4.22 -30.66
C SER A 10 3.55 -4.76 -30.24
N GLU A 11 3.52 -5.73 -29.32
CA GLU A 11 2.27 -6.30 -28.78
C GLU A 11 1.47 -5.26 -27.98
N LYS A 12 2.14 -4.44 -27.17
CA LYS A 12 1.53 -3.37 -26.41
C LYS A 12 0.96 -2.29 -27.31
N ARG A 13 1.61 -2.02 -28.46
CA ARG A 13 1.16 -1.03 -29.45
C ARG A 13 -0.16 -1.44 -30.10
N ALA A 14 -0.27 -2.69 -30.57
CA ALA A 14 -1.49 -3.22 -31.16
C ALA A 14 -2.66 -3.16 -30.14
N TRP A 15 -2.40 -3.52 -28.90
CA TRP A 15 -3.39 -3.42 -27.83
C TRP A 15 -3.84 -1.97 -27.58
N VAL A 16 -2.92 -1.00 -27.53
CA VAL A 16 -3.23 0.44 -27.34
C VAL A 16 -4.08 0.97 -28.50
N GLN A 17 -3.75 0.60 -29.74
CA GLN A 17 -4.52 1.00 -30.93
C GLN A 17 -5.94 0.43 -30.88
N ASN A 18 -6.10 -0.85 -30.50
CA ASN A 18 -7.41 -1.47 -30.35
C ASN A 18 -8.24 -0.80 -29.24
N MET A 19 -7.59 -0.44 -28.11
CA MET A 19 -8.26 0.29 -27.02
C MET A 19 -8.66 1.71 -27.44
N ALA A 20 -7.80 2.39 -28.20
CA ALA A 20 -8.09 3.72 -28.73
C ALA A 20 -9.32 3.70 -29.67
N ALA A 21 -9.39 2.72 -30.57
CA ALA A 21 -10.53 2.50 -31.46
C ALA A 21 -11.80 2.18 -30.65
N LEU A 22 -11.72 1.26 -29.68
CA LEU A 22 -12.85 0.86 -28.82
C LEU A 22 -13.44 2.05 -28.04
N HIS A 23 -12.60 2.94 -27.55
CA HIS A 23 -13.00 4.11 -26.75
C HIS A 23 -13.20 5.36 -27.61
N ARG A 24 -13.06 5.28 -28.93
CA ARG A 24 -13.18 6.40 -29.90
C ARG A 24 -12.30 7.60 -29.52
N VAL A 25 -11.05 7.32 -29.10
CA VAL A 25 -10.06 8.31 -28.68
C VAL A 25 -8.80 8.12 -29.53
N GLU A 26 -8.14 9.19 -29.88
CA GLU A 26 -6.85 9.11 -30.56
C GLU A 26 -5.82 8.43 -29.69
N THR A 27 -4.97 7.56 -30.28
CA THR A 27 -4.00 6.72 -29.56
C THR A 27 -3.12 7.53 -28.59
N HIS A 28 -2.59 8.67 -29.03
CA HIS A 28 -1.75 9.49 -28.19
C HIS A 28 -2.51 10.13 -27.01
N LYS A 29 -3.76 10.52 -27.20
CA LYS A 29 -4.61 11.05 -26.12
C LYS A 29 -4.91 9.96 -25.08
N LEU A 30 -5.15 8.72 -25.54
CA LEU A 30 -5.37 7.58 -24.63
C LEU A 30 -4.16 7.32 -23.76
N VAL A 31 -2.93 7.34 -24.33
CA VAL A 31 -1.68 7.19 -23.59
C VAL A 31 -1.48 8.31 -22.57
N LEU A 32 -1.72 9.55 -22.97
CA LEU A 32 -1.60 10.71 -22.07
C LEU A 32 -2.59 10.62 -20.89
N ILE A 33 -3.84 10.23 -21.16
CA ILE A 33 -4.85 10.02 -20.09
C ILE A 33 -4.39 8.93 -19.13
N GLU A 34 -3.90 7.79 -19.65
CA GLU A 34 -3.40 6.70 -18.81
C GLU A 34 -2.27 7.16 -17.90
N TRP A 35 -1.28 7.89 -18.44
CA TRP A 35 -0.15 8.39 -17.66
C TRP A 35 -0.56 9.41 -16.60
N GLN A 36 -1.39 10.39 -16.96
CA GLN A 36 -1.86 11.42 -16.04
C GLN A 36 -2.68 10.82 -14.88
N GLU A 37 -3.60 9.93 -15.21
CA GLU A 37 -4.46 9.30 -14.21
C GLU A 37 -3.69 8.29 -13.35
N SER A 38 -2.71 7.56 -13.93
CA SER A 38 -1.80 6.69 -13.17
C SER A 38 -0.94 7.50 -12.19
N ALA A 39 -0.41 8.64 -12.60
CA ALA A 39 0.37 9.53 -11.73
C ALA A 39 -0.49 10.08 -10.58
N ARG A 40 -1.73 10.49 -10.88
CA ARG A 40 -2.68 10.95 -9.86
C ARG A 40 -3.00 9.86 -8.83
N LEU A 41 -3.29 8.65 -9.30
CA LEU A 41 -3.56 7.50 -8.43
C LEU A 41 -2.33 7.14 -7.59
N TRP A 42 -1.15 7.17 -8.19
CA TRP A 42 0.13 6.94 -7.49
C TRP A 42 0.33 7.89 -6.32
N ASN A 43 0.06 9.18 -6.52
CA ASN A 43 0.19 10.18 -5.46
C ASN A 43 -0.76 9.92 -4.28
N SER A 44 -2.03 9.57 -4.55
CA SER A 44 -3.00 9.17 -3.49
C SER A 44 -2.54 7.92 -2.75
N ILE A 45 -2.06 6.90 -3.46
CA ILE A 45 -1.57 5.65 -2.86
C ILE A 45 -0.32 5.91 -2.01
N ARG A 46 0.64 6.70 -2.51
CA ARG A 46 1.86 7.05 -1.77
C ARG A 46 1.55 7.79 -0.47
N ALA A 47 0.65 8.76 -0.52
CA ALA A 47 0.21 9.49 0.67
C ALA A 47 -0.50 8.57 1.68
N PHE A 48 -1.32 7.64 1.20
CA PHE A 48 -1.96 6.62 2.02
C PHE A 48 -0.94 5.67 2.65
N GLU A 49 0.02 5.14 1.87
CA GLU A 49 1.08 4.23 2.35
C GLU A 49 1.87 4.87 3.49
N LEU A 50 2.28 6.13 3.33
CA LEU A 50 3.00 6.87 4.35
C LEU A 50 2.17 7.01 5.65
N THR A 51 0.90 7.36 5.52
CA THR A 51 0.00 7.53 6.66
C THR A 51 -0.28 6.19 7.36
N LEU A 52 -0.55 5.13 6.60
CA LEU A 52 -0.79 3.79 7.14
C LEU A 52 0.43 3.26 7.89
N ARG A 53 1.62 3.36 7.29
CA ARG A 53 2.89 2.96 7.88
C ARG A 53 3.12 3.64 9.23
N ASN A 54 2.96 4.96 9.27
CA ASN A 54 3.19 5.73 10.49
C ASN A 54 2.14 5.41 11.58
N ALA A 55 0.88 5.20 11.20
CA ALA A 55 -0.17 4.82 12.14
C ALA A 55 0.09 3.42 12.75
N ILE A 56 0.52 2.45 11.93
CA ILE A 56 0.87 1.11 12.40
C ILE A 56 2.11 1.15 13.30
N ASP A 57 3.15 1.89 12.90
CA ASP A 57 4.36 2.02 13.68
C ASP A 57 4.07 2.65 15.04
N PHE A 58 3.33 3.75 15.08
CA PHE A 58 2.90 4.36 16.33
C PHE A 58 2.13 3.38 17.22
N HIS A 59 1.14 2.67 16.66
CA HIS A 59 0.32 1.69 17.37
C HIS A 59 1.16 0.56 18.00
N TYR A 60 2.14 0.04 17.27
CA TYR A 60 2.99 -1.05 17.78
C TYR A 60 4.10 -0.58 18.69
N ARG A 61 4.62 0.64 18.56
CA ARG A 61 5.53 1.22 19.56
C ARG A 61 4.90 1.27 20.95
N GLU A 62 3.64 1.66 21.02
CA GLU A 62 2.89 1.73 22.28
C GLU A 62 2.63 0.36 22.91
N ARG A 63 2.56 -0.72 22.10
CA ARG A 63 2.18 -2.07 22.57
C ARG A 63 3.32 -3.06 22.64
N LEU A 64 4.26 -2.98 21.73
CA LEU A 64 5.37 -3.93 21.58
C LEU A 64 6.72 -3.30 21.91
N GLY A 65 6.74 -1.99 22.19
CA GLY A 65 7.96 -1.24 22.51
C GLY A 65 8.55 -0.47 21.33
N GLN A 66 9.37 0.53 21.64
CA GLN A 66 9.87 1.53 20.68
C GLN A 66 10.63 0.93 19.49
N ASN A 67 11.25 -0.21 19.66
CA ASN A 67 12.05 -0.90 18.65
C ASN A 67 11.40 -2.20 18.16
N TRP A 68 10.06 -2.27 18.11
CA TRP A 68 9.32 -3.50 17.84
C TRP A 68 9.75 -4.24 16.55
N LEU A 69 10.15 -3.54 15.47
CA LEU A 69 10.65 -4.17 14.25
C LEU A 69 12.00 -4.86 14.46
N ILE A 70 12.91 -4.21 15.23
CA ILE A 70 14.21 -4.79 15.56
C ILE A 70 13.99 -6.01 16.48
N ALA A 71 13.19 -5.86 17.52
CA ALA A 71 12.84 -6.96 18.41
C ALA A 71 12.16 -8.14 17.69
N SER A 72 11.42 -7.88 16.62
CA SER A 72 10.74 -8.91 15.83
C SER A 72 11.67 -9.90 15.12
N ILE A 73 12.94 -9.53 14.88
CA ILE A 73 13.93 -10.41 14.24
C ILE A 73 14.77 -11.21 15.23
N GLU A 74 14.65 -10.95 16.52
CA GLU A 74 15.32 -11.67 17.57
C GLU A 74 14.71 -13.06 17.80
N ARG A 75 15.38 -13.90 18.60
CA ARG A 75 14.97 -15.28 18.85
C ARG A 75 13.54 -15.40 19.37
N ASP A 76 13.13 -14.49 20.25
CA ASP A 76 11.80 -14.46 20.89
C ASP A 76 10.86 -13.43 20.23
N GLY A 77 11.20 -12.99 19.01
CA GLY A 77 10.44 -11.99 18.27
C GLY A 77 9.04 -12.48 17.86
N VAL A 78 8.08 -11.56 17.85
CA VAL A 78 6.64 -11.86 17.60
C VAL A 78 6.36 -12.57 16.26
N PHE A 79 7.25 -12.43 15.26
CA PHE A 79 7.12 -13.10 13.97
C PHE A 79 7.96 -14.38 13.85
N ASN A 80 8.65 -14.81 14.92
CA ASN A 80 9.46 -16.03 14.89
C ASN A 80 8.60 -17.30 15.03
N THR A 81 7.62 -17.43 14.16
CA THR A 81 6.73 -18.60 14.03
C THR A 81 6.74 -19.10 12.60
N VAL A 82 6.41 -20.38 12.40
CA VAL A 82 6.33 -20.97 11.06
C VAL A 82 5.38 -20.18 10.14
N GLN A 83 4.23 -19.76 10.67
CA GLN A 83 3.20 -19.04 9.93
C GLN A 83 3.61 -17.60 9.57
N CYS A 84 4.51 -16.99 10.35
CA CYS A 84 4.98 -15.62 10.13
C CYS A 84 6.36 -15.56 9.45
N ARG A 85 6.95 -16.70 9.10
CA ARG A 85 8.30 -16.80 8.55
C ARG A 85 8.55 -15.85 7.37
N SER A 86 7.62 -15.78 6.44
CA SER A 86 7.75 -14.86 5.28
C SER A 86 7.73 -13.38 5.66
N THR A 87 7.08 -13.01 6.77
CA THR A 87 7.09 -11.64 7.32
C THR A 87 8.44 -11.35 7.98
N LEU A 88 8.93 -12.30 8.75
CA LEU A 88 10.26 -12.24 9.37
C LEU A 88 11.36 -12.05 8.32
N GLU A 89 11.33 -12.82 7.23
CA GLU A 89 12.30 -12.71 6.13
C GLU A 89 12.26 -11.34 5.42
N LEU A 90 11.09 -10.72 5.31
CA LEU A 90 11.00 -9.34 4.78
C LEU A 90 11.74 -8.34 5.66
N ILE A 91 11.58 -8.44 6.99
CA ILE A 91 12.26 -7.54 7.94
C ILE A 91 13.77 -7.80 7.91
N LYS A 92 14.21 -9.07 7.94
CA LYS A 92 15.63 -9.44 7.86
C LYS A 92 16.28 -8.95 6.57
N THR A 93 15.58 -9.11 5.44
CA THR A 93 16.07 -8.62 4.14
C THR A 93 16.17 -7.09 4.11
N ALA A 94 15.21 -6.38 4.70
CA ALA A 94 15.28 -4.93 4.81
C ALA A 94 16.46 -4.51 5.71
N SER A 95 16.63 -5.17 6.85
CA SER A 95 17.72 -4.94 7.79
C SER A 95 19.10 -5.18 7.18
N SER A 96 19.28 -6.27 6.42
CA SER A 96 20.59 -6.62 5.83
C SER A 96 21.09 -5.64 4.76
N ARG A 97 20.20 -4.81 4.20
CA ARG A 97 20.54 -3.79 3.19
C ARG A 97 21.09 -2.50 3.79
N ILE A 98 20.98 -2.33 5.10
CA ILE A 98 21.33 -1.09 5.80
C ILE A 98 22.38 -1.43 6.86
N LYS A 99 23.49 -0.71 6.87
CA LYS A 99 24.52 -0.89 7.89
C LYS A 99 24.02 -0.31 9.22
N ASN A 100 23.90 -1.15 10.26
CA ASN A 100 23.40 -0.78 11.59
C ASN A 100 22.05 -0.03 11.53
N PRO A 101 20.98 -0.66 11.02
CA PRO A 101 19.73 0.03 10.81
C PRO A 101 19.08 0.45 12.13
N SER A 102 18.67 1.70 12.21
CA SER A 102 17.76 2.15 13.25
C SER A 102 16.34 1.61 13.00
N HIS A 103 15.49 1.67 14.02
CA HIS A 103 14.06 1.34 13.85
C HIS A 103 13.42 2.19 12.74
N SER A 104 13.71 3.47 12.68
CA SER A 104 13.18 4.40 11.66
C SER A 104 13.64 4.03 10.25
N ASP A 105 14.88 3.55 10.09
CA ASP A 105 15.39 3.07 8.80
C ASP A 105 14.62 1.84 8.32
N LEU A 106 14.33 0.90 9.22
CA LEU A 106 13.51 -0.27 8.92
C LEU A 106 12.09 0.13 8.52
N VAL A 107 11.45 1.02 9.29
CA VAL A 107 10.14 1.56 8.95
C VAL A 107 10.13 2.18 7.56
N ALA A 108 11.16 2.94 7.21
CA ALA A 108 11.27 3.61 5.91
C ALA A 108 11.52 2.64 4.75
N SER A 109 12.23 1.53 4.99
CA SER A 109 12.63 0.57 3.96
C SER A 109 11.54 -0.46 3.61
N LEU A 110 10.57 -0.67 4.49
CA LEU A 110 9.49 -1.62 4.30
C LEU A 110 8.39 -1.05 3.39
N THR A 111 7.93 -1.85 2.44
CA THR A 111 6.97 -1.45 1.41
C THR A 111 5.51 -1.64 1.86
N LEU A 112 4.55 -1.06 1.11
CA LEU A 112 3.12 -1.23 1.36
C LEU A 112 2.70 -2.70 1.52
N SER A 113 3.34 -3.64 0.80
CA SER A 113 3.04 -5.07 0.92
C SER A 113 3.31 -5.62 2.31
N PHE A 114 4.37 -5.17 2.99
CA PHE A 114 4.64 -5.54 4.37
C PHE A 114 3.54 -5.00 5.31
N TRP A 115 3.20 -3.72 5.20
CA TRP A 115 2.19 -3.09 6.05
C TRP A 115 0.80 -3.71 5.89
N VAL A 116 0.42 -4.07 4.67
CA VAL A 116 -0.84 -4.79 4.38
C VAL A 116 -0.82 -6.20 4.96
N ARG A 117 0.32 -6.90 4.92
CA ARG A 117 0.49 -8.26 5.45
C ARG A 117 0.23 -8.34 6.96
N LEU A 118 0.52 -7.30 7.71
CA LEU A 118 0.28 -7.27 9.16
C LEU A 118 -1.21 -7.43 9.54
N PHE A 119 -2.12 -7.24 8.61
CA PHE A 119 -3.55 -7.49 8.77
C PHE A 119 -3.97 -8.94 8.43
N GLU A 120 -3.08 -9.77 7.89
CA GLU A 120 -3.36 -11.20 7.67
C GLU A 120 -3.45 -11.93 9.01
N VAL A 121 -4.14 -13.09 9.02
CA VAL A 121 -4.56 -13.73 10.28
C VAL A 121 -3.39 -13.97 11.23
N HIS A 122 -2.34 -14.60 10.77
CA HIS A 122 -1.23 -15.02 11.64
C HIS A 122 -0.41 -13.82 12.16
N GLN A 123 -0.14 -12.82 11.31
CA GLN A 123 0.57 -11.60 11.71
C GLN A 123 -0.27 -10.75 12.67
N PHE A 124 -1.56 -10.67 12.39
CA PHE A 124 -2.51 -9.95 13.22
C PHE A 124 -2.61 -10.58 14.63
N GLU A 125 -2.70 -11.90 14.71
CA GLU A 125 -2.75 -12.65 15.97
C GLU A 125 -1.41 -12.57 16.72
N ALA A 126 -0.29 -12.74 16.04
CA ALA A 126 1.05 -12.65 16.63
C ALA A 126 1.31 -11.30 17.32
N CYS A 127 0.72 -10.22 16.82
CA CYS A 127 0.82 -8.88 17.40
C CYS A 127 -0.37 -8.51 18.33
N GLY A 128 -1.07 -9.50 18.90
CA GLY A 128 -2.09 -9.29 19.92
C GLY A 128 -3.47 -8.87 19.37
N SER A 129 -3.75 -9.06 18.09
CA SER A 129 -5.05 -8.82 17.44
C SER A 129 -5.62 -7.40 17.59
N THR A 130 -4.78 -6.40 17.79
CA THR A 130 -5.19 -5.01 18.07
C THR A 130 -5.07 -4.06 16.87
N LEU A 131 -4.44 -4.49 15.77
CA LEU A 131 -4.07 -3.59 14.66
C LEU A 131 -5.26 -2.87 14.00
N LEU A 132 -6.48 -3.42 14.09
CA LEU A 132 -7.67 -2.71 13.57
C LEU A 132 -7.97 -1.42 14.33
N GLU A 133 -7.42 -1.25 15.51
CA GLU A 133 -7.58 -0.02 16.29
C GLU A 133 -6.96 1.20 15.60
N VAL A 134 -6.07 1.02 14.63
CA VAL A 134 -5.57 2.13 13.79
C VAL A 134 -6.68 2.77 12.95
N PHE A 135 -7.74 2.01 12.61
CA PHE A 135 -8.88 2.49 11.84
C PHE A 135 -10.11 2.81 12.70
N THR A 136 -10.34 2.04 13.78
CA THR A 136 -11.58 2.10 14.54
C THR A 136 -11.40 1.55 15.94
N GLU A 137 -12.17 2.07 16.89
CA GLU A 137 -12.23 1.55 18.26
C GLU A 137 -13.26 0.44 18.45
N ASP A 138 -14.17 0.30 17.50
CA ASP A 138 -15.19 -0.76 17.55
C ASP A 138 -14.53 -2.14 17.38
N ARG A 139 -14.64 -2.95 18.41
CA ARG A 139 -14.11 -4.32 18.48
C ARG A 139 -15.16 -5.40 18.16
N THR A 140 -16.37 -5.01 17.81
CA THR A 140 -17.42 -5.98 17.44
C THR A 140 -17.04 -6.67 16.14
N ASN A 141 -17.34 -7.97 16.06
CA ASN A 141 -17.10 -8.81 14.88
C ASN A 141 -15.68 -8.63 14.25
N LEU A 142 -14.66 -8.70 15.09
CA LEU A 142 -13.26 -8.42 14.76
C LEU A 142 -12.78 -9.18 13.51
N SER A 143 -13.12 -10.48 13.39
CA SER A 143 -12.72 -11.33 12.28
C SER A 143 -13.30 -10.86 10.94
N ALA A 144 -14.59 -10.55 10.87
CA ALA A 144 -15.22 -10.07 9.65
C ALA A 144 -14.67 -8.70 9.24
N ARG A 145 -14.46 -7.81 10.21
CA ARG A 145 -13.88 -6.47 9.97
C ARG A 145 -12.45 -6.58 9.45
N ARG A 146 -11.61 -7.41 10.08
CA ARG A 146 -10.25 -7.67 9.60
C ARG A 146 -10.26 -8.15 8.15
N LYS A 147 -11.11 -9.13 7.83
CA LYS A 147 -11.26 -9.62 6.44
C LYS A 147 -11.62 -8.49 5.47
N ALA A 148 -12.59 -7.63 5.85
CA ALA A 148 -12.99 -6.49 5.02
C ALA A 148 -11.85 -5.49 4.79
N TYR A 149 -11.07 -5.16 5.83
CA TYR A 149 -9.89 -4.30 5.68
C TYR A 149 -8.81 -4.95 4.83
N VAL A 150 -8.50 -6.22 5.03
CA VAL A 150 -7.54 -6.96 4.19
C VAL A 150 -7.92 -6.88 2.71
N VAL A 151 -9.20 -7.08 2.37
CA VAL A 151 -9.67 -6.97 0.98
C VAL A 151 -9.44 -5.57 0.41
N ARG A 152 -9.78 -4.52 1.16
CA ARG A 152 -9.56 -3.12 0.74
C ARG A 152 -8.09 -2.80 0.57
N LEU A 153 -7.26 -3.17 1.53
CA LEU A 153 -5.81 -2.92 1.50
C LEU A 153 -5.13 -3.68 0.35
N LYS A 154 -5.51 -4.93 0.10
CA LYS A 154 -5.02 -5.72 -1.05
C LYS A 154 -5.44 -5.10 -2.39
N LYS A 155 -6.61 -4.48 -2.48
CA LYS A 155 -7.02 -3.75 -3.68
C LYS A 155 -6.12 -2.54 -3.94
N ILE A 156 -5.80 -1.75 -2.90
CA ILE A 156 -4.87 -0.61 -3.01
C ILE A 156 -3.47 -1.09 -3.38
N LEU A 157 -2.98 -2.15 -2.73
CA LEU A 157 -1.68 -2.77 -3.04
C LEU A 157 -1.64 -3.27 -4.50
N GLY A 158 -2.70 -3.90 -4.99
CA GLY A 158 -2.79 -4.35 -6.38
C GLY A 158 -2.69 -3.18 -7.37
N LEU A 159 -3.36 -2.06 -7.11
CA LEU A 159 -3.24 -0.86 -7.94
C LEU A 159 -1.81 -0.28 -7.90
N ARG A 160 -1.21 -0.20 -6.71
CA ARG A 160 0.19 0.24 -6.52
C ARG A 160 1.15 -0.60 -7.36
N ASN A 161 1.04 -1.92 -7.29
CA ASN A 161 1.93 -2.82 -8.00
C ASN A 161 1.78 -2.68 -9.52
N ARG A 162 0.55 -2.55 -10.01
CA ARG A 162 0.29 -2.32 -11.44
C ARG A 162 0.98 -1.06 -11.96
N ILE A 163 0.86 0.06 -11.24
CA ILE A 163 1.51 1.31 -11.63
C ILE A 163 3.05 1.13 -11.58
N ALA A 164 3.58 0.51 -10.53
CA ALA A 164 5.02 0.26 -10.38
C ALA A 164 5.60 -0.65 -11.48
N HIS A 165 4.79 -1.54 -12.05
CA HIS A 165 5.16 -2.40 -13.17
C HIS A 165 4.77 -1.80 -14.54
N HIS A 166 4.42 -0.52 -14.59
CA HIS A 166 4.00 0.17 -15.81
C HIS A 166 2.84 -0.53 -16.55
N GLU A 167 1.97 -1.18 -15.79
CA GLU A 167 0.74 -1.77 -16.33
C GLU A 167 -0.35 -0.70 -16.43
N TRP A 168 -1.21 -0.85 -17.44
CA TRP A 168 -2.36 0.03 -17.61
C TRP A 168 -3.38 -0.14 -16.49
N VAL A 169 -3.81 0.98 -15.88
CA VAL A 169 -4.75 0.97 -14.74
C VAL A 169 -6.12 1.52 -15.09
N VAL A 170 -6.18 2.53 -15.97
CA VAL A 170 -7.44 3.17 -16.39
C VAL A 170 -8.17 2.33 -17.41
N TYR A 171 -7.45 1.88 -18.44
CA TYR A 171 -7.98 1.08 -19.52
C TYR A 171 -7.41 -0.35 -19.39
N ARG A 172 -8.30 -1.33 -19.25
CA ARG A 172 -7.94 -2.74 -19.13
C ARG A 172 -8.76 -3.56 -20.10
N SER A 173 -8.09 -4.50 -20.77
CA SER A 173 -8.79 -5.46 -21.64
C SER A 173 -9.89 -6.20 -20.89
N GLY A 174 -11.08 -6.25 -21.45
CA GLY A 174 -12.23 -6.96 -20.87
C GLY A 174 -12.82 -6.38 -19.59
N MET A 175 -12.37 -5.18 -19.16
CA MET A 175 -12.88 -4.52 -17.95
C MET A 175 -13.43 -3.12 -18.25
N PRO A 176 -14.43 -2.64 -17.47
CA PRO A 176 -14.89 -1.26 -17.54
C PRO A 176 -13.76 -0.28 -17.22
N LYS A 177 -13.77 0.89 -17.87
CA LYS A 177 -12.84 1.98 -17.57
C LYS A 177 -12.87 2.31 -16.08
N LEU A 178 -11.71 2.28 -15.43
CA LEU A 178 -11.59 2.59 -14.02
C LEU A 178 -11.83 4.09 -13.76
N LYS A 179 -12.76 4.40 -12.88
CA LYS A 179 -13.05 5.78 -12.48
C LYS A 179 -12.02 6.25 -11.44
N ILE A 180 -10.84 6.68 -11.88
CA ILE A 180 -9.70 7.06 -11.01
C ILE A 180 -10.10 8.09 -9.96
N THR A 181 -10.86 9.12 -10.31
CA THR A 181 -11.32 10.14 -9.34
C THR A 181 -12.11 9.52 -8.17
N LYS A 182 -12.92 8.47 -8.44
CA LYS A 182 -13.65 7.77 -7.38
C LYS A 182 -12.68 6.97 -6.50
N VAL A 183 -11.75 6.26 -7.12
CA VAL A 183 -10.73 5.46 -6.39
C VAL A 183 -9.85 6.35 -5.54
N CYS A 184 -9.34 7.47 -6.07
CA CYS A 184 -8.55 8.43 -5.30
C CYS A 184 -9.34 8.96 -4.08
N ARG A 185 -10.61 9.33 -4.26
CA ARG A 185 -11.48 9.79 -3.14
C ARG A 185 -11.66 8.71 -2.07
N GLU A 186 -11.80 7.45 -2.46
CA GLU A 186 -11.90 6.33 -1.50
C GLU A 186 -10.59 6.16 -0.71
N ILE A 187 -9.44 6.19 -1.39
CA ILE A 187 -8.11 6.11 -0.77
C ILE A 187 -7.87 7.29 0.18
N ASP A 188 -8.17 8.51 -0.27
CA ASP A 188 -7.99 9.73 0.53
C ASP A 188 -8.92 9.75 1.76
N ARG A 189 -10.13 9.19 1.65
CA ARG A 189 -11.03 9.02 2.80
C ARG A 189 -10.42 8.10 3.85
N GLU A 190 -9.88 6.94 3.45
CA GLU A 190 -9.22 6.02 4.38
C GLU A 190 -7.99 6.69 5.03
N ARG A 191 -7.21 7.44 4.25
CA ARG A 191 -6.09 8.22 4.77
C ARG A 191 -6.52 9.25 5.81
N LEU A 192 -7.58 10.00 5.53
CA LEU A 192 -8.11 11.00 6.46
C LEU A 192 -8.64 10.37 7.76
N ASN A 193 -9.23 9.18 7.69
CA ASN A 193 -9.66 8.45 8.88
C ASN A 193 -8.46 8.08 9.76
N LEU A 194 -7.37 7.60 9.17
CA LEU A 194 -6.11 7.34 9.90
C LEU A 194 -5.55 8.61 10.54
N LEU A 195 -5.49 9.73 9.80
CA LEU A 195 -4.97 11.00 10.31
C LEU A 195 -5.81 11.57 11.45
N LYS A 196 -7.13 11.47 11.39
CA LYS A 196 -8.01 11.94 12.47
C LYS A 196 -7.75 11.21 13.78
N LYS A 197 -7.46 9.92 13.71
CA LYS A 197 -7.24 9.07 14.88
C LYS A 197 -5.83 9.22 15.47
N HIS A 198 -4.84 9.43 14.61
CA HIS A 198 -3.43 9.52 14.98
C HIS A 198 -2.87 10.95 14.88
N ARG A 199 -3.74 11.96 15.13
CA ARG A 199 -3.29 13.35 15.13
C ARG A 199 -2.27 13.52 16.26
N PRO A 200 -1.01 13.91 15.97
CA PRO A 200 -0.08 14.25 17.04
C PRO A 200 -0.70 15.39 17.89
N PRO A 201 -0.46 15.39 19.21
CA PRO A 201 -0.88 16.50 20.04
C PRO A 201 -0.37 17.79 19.39
N ALA A 202 -1.21 18.83 19.36
CA ALA A 202 -0.83 20.11 18.80
C ALA A 202 0.46 20.54 19.51
N VAL A 203 1.58 20.58 18.81
CA VAL A 203 2.81 21.19 19.31
C VAL A 203 2.47 22.67 19.43
N GLY A 204 2.26 23.13 20.65
CA GLY A 204 2.06 24.55 20.93
C GLY A 204 3.29 25.29 20.40
N LEU A 205 3.11 26.07 19.36
CA LEU A 205 4.08 27.07 18.95
C LEU A 205 4.07 28.14 20.06
N SER A 206 4.93 27.94 21.04
CA SER A 206 5.31 28.97 22.00
C SER A 206 6.46 29.78 21.46
#